data_331ea879019f7f7107ba8a099432f4d1
#
_entry.id   331ea879019f7f7107ba8a099432f4d1
#
_cell.length_a   1.000
_cell.length_b   1.000
_cell.length_c   1.000
_cell.angle_alpha   90.00
_cell.angle_beta   90.00
_cell.angle_gamma   90.00
#
_symmetry.space_group_name_H-M   'P 1'
#
loop_
_entity.id
_entity.type
_entity.pdbx_description
1 polymer ?
#
loop_
_entity_poly.entity_id
_entity_poly.type
_entity_poly.pdbx_seq_one_letter_code
_entity_poly.pdbx_strand_id
1 'polypeptide(L)'
;MRHTLLTRLVAPMQSWGVQSDFTHRDTGLEPSKSGVIGLLCAALGKPRDEAHPDNLGKPTLIELANLRMGVRVDREGLLKRDYHTALDVRKASGTKMTDTKDTELSERFYLADAAFLVGLESANLEMLRKLDYALHHPHWFLFLGRKAFVPSEPVWLENGVRESENLEDVLHNFRPFVRDQQKGFGEQRRLVIEVNAGERGEITRHDQPISFVKGQRQHDTRQLRTDFCDENGKEV
;
A
#
# COMPACT_ATOMS: atom_id res chain seq x y z
N MET A 1 20.12 -9.55 -12.01
CA MET A 1 19.26 -10.55 -11.36
C MET A 1 18.27 -9.77 -10.54
N ARG A 2 16.98 -10.13 -10.54
CA ARG A 2 15.94 -9.43 -9.79
C ARG A 2 15.54 -10.27 -8.58
N HIS A 3 15.09 -9.62 -7.52
CA HIS A 3 14.65 -10.22 -6.27
C HIS A 3 13.35 -9.57 -5.86
N THR A 4 12.50 -10.27 -5.14
CA THR A 4 11.18 -9.76 -4.74
C THR A 4 10.99 -9.85 -3.23
N LEU A 5 10.59 -8.76 -2.59
CA LEU A 5 10.11 -8.74 -1.21
C LEU A 5 8.59 -8.86 -1.22
N LEU A 6 8.06 -9.84 -0.51
CA LEU A 6 6.63 -10.02 -0.30
C LEU A 6 6.17 -9.43 1.03
N THR A 7 5.01 -8.79 1.01
CA THR A 7 4.33 -8.29 2.21
C THR A 7 2.84 -8.67 2.18
N ARG A 8 2.26 -8.86 3.36
CA ARG A 8 0.86 -9.23 3.54
C ARG A 8 0.09 -8.07 4.14
N LEU A 9 -1.00 -7.67 3.48
CA LEU A 9 -1.86 -6.59 3.94
C LEU A 9 -3.27 -7.12 4.20
N VAL A 10 -3.51 -7.54 5.44
CA VAL A 10 -4.78 -8.12 5.90
C VAL A 10 -5.26 -7.36 7.12
N ALA A 11 -6.47 -6.84 7.08
CA ALA A 11 -7.11 -6.13 8.19
C ALA A 11 -8.63 -6.12 8.04
N PRO A 12 -9.39 -5.93 9.13
CA PRO A 12 -10.83 -5.73 9.06
C PRO A 12 -11.23 -4.51 8.23
N MET A 13 -10.37 -3.49 8.18
CA MET A 13 -10.57 -2.26 7.41
C MET A 13 -9.25 -1.80 6.81
N GLN A 14 -9.29 -1.33 5.56
CA GLN A 14 -8.14 -0.77 4.84
C GLN A 14 -8.58 0.41 3.98
N SER A 15 -7.71 1.37 3.71
CA SER A 15 -8.02 2.51 2.84
C SER A 15 -6.79 2.95 2.05
N TRP A 16 -6.89 2.94 0.73
CA TRP A 16 -5.81 3.17 -0.23
C TRP A 16 -6.17 4.33 -1.18
N GLY A 17 -6.52 5.47 -0.57
CA GLY A 17 -6.97 6.65 -1.32
C GLY A 17 -5.89 7.24 -2.21
N VAL A 18 -6.28 7.65 -3.41
CA VAL A 18 -5.43 8.31 -4.42
C VAL A 18 -5.99 9.67 -4.87
N GLN A 19 -7.30 9.92 -4.67
CA GLN A 19 -7.99 11.14 -5.14
C GLN A 19 -8.86 11.77 -4.02
N SER A 20 -8.43 11.64 -2.77
CA SER A 20 -9.19 12.17 -1.63
C SER A 20 -9.30 13.69 -1.66
N ASP A 21 -10.51 14.20 -1.57
CA ASP A 21 -10.83 15.60 -1.34
C ASP A 21 -11.19 15.87 0.12
N PHE A 22 -11.34 17.13 0.54
CA PHE A 22 -11.47 17.57 1.94
C PHE A 22 -12.51 16.78 2.73
N THR A 23 -13.74 16.73 2.25
CA THR A 23 -14.87 16.05 2.90
C THR A 23 -15.11 14.65 2.36
N HIS A 24 -14.55 14.33 1.20
CA HIS A 24 -14.69 13.04 0.53
C HIS A 24 -13.34 12.32 0.51
N ARG A 25 -13.22 11.26 1.30
CA ARG A 25 -12.01 10.45 1.45
C ARG A 25 -12.21 9.11 0.77
N ASP A 26 -11.72 8.99 -0.44
CA ASP A 26 -11.81 7.78 -1.26
C ASP A 26 -10.94 6.62 -0.76
N THR A 27 -11.09 5.47 -1.40
CA THR A 27 -10.17 4.34 -1.37
C THR A 27 -10.11 3.69 -2.74
N GLY A 28 -8.92 3.30 -3.18
CA GLY A 28 -8.75 2.37 -4.29
C GLY A 28 -9.19 0.96 -3.90
N LEU A 29 -9.34 0.10 -4.91
CA LEU A 29 -9.70 -1.32 -4.74
C LEU A 29 -8.51 -2.19 -4.34
N GLU A 30 -7.29 -1.69 -4.46
CA GLU A 30 -6.05 -2.33 -4.02
C GLU A 30 -5.07 -1.30 -3.44
N PRO A 31 -4.00 -1.74 -2.74
CA PRO A 31 -3.00 -0.87 -2.17
C PRO A 31 -2.35 0.07 -3.20
N SER A 32 -2.36 1.37 -2.90
CA SER A 32 -1.61 2.36 -3.68
C SER A 32 -0.12 2.27 -3.40
N LYS A 33 0.73 2.56 -4.40
CA LYS A 33 2.19 2.53 -4.23
C LYS A 33 2.66 3.51 -3.16
N SER A 34 2.12 4.73 -3.16
CA SER A 34 2.41 5.71 -2.12
C SER A 34 2.03 5.23 -0.72
N GLY A 35 0.93 4.47 -0.58
CA GLY A 35 0.53 3.87 0.68
C GLY A 35 1.50 2.80 1.16
N VAL A 36 1.92 1.89 0.27
CA VAL A 36 2.89 0.83 0.57
C VAL A 36 4.26 1.43 0.91
N ILE A 37 4.76 2.38 0.10
CA ILE A 37 6.04 3.06 0.38
C ILE A 37 5.96 3.84 1.70
N GLY A 38 4.81 4.47 2.00
CA GLY A 38 4.59 5.13 3.29
C GLY A 38 4.64 4.16 4.48
N LEU A 39 4.14 2.93 4.31
CA LEU A 39 4.24 1.87 5.31
C LEU A 39 5.69 1.42 5.52
N LEU A 40 6.48 1.28 4.44
CA LEU A 40 7.93 0.99 4.53
C LEU A 40 8.69 2.13 5.23
N CYS A 41 8.37 3.39 4.92
CA CYS A 41 8.94 4.54 5.63
C CYS A 41 8.62 4.50 7.13
N ALA A 42 7.41 4.09 7.51
CA ALA A 42 7.03 3.93 8.92
C ALA A 42 7.81 2.80 9.60
N ALA A 43 7.97 1.66 8.92
CA ALA A 43 8.78 0.54 9.40
C ALA A 43 10.24 0.94 9.63
N LEU A 44 10.85 1.66 8.69
CA LEU A 44 12.21 2.19 8.77
C LEU A 44 12.38 3.32 9.80
N GLY A 45 11.30 3.90 10.33
CA GLY A 45 11.37 5.14 11.11
C GLY A 45 11.89 6.31 10.29
N LYS A 46 11.52 6.38 8.99
CA LYS A 46 12.00 7.39 8.04
C LYS A 46 11.12 8.63 8.10
N PRO A 47 11.62 9.80 8.59
CA PRO A 47 10.95 11.08 8.50
C PRO A 47 10.58 11.44 7.05
N ARG A 48 9.55 12.28 6.90
CA ARG A 48 9.04 12.69 5.57
C ARG A 48 9.95 13.64 4.84
N ASP A 49 10.75 14.40 5.58
CA ASP A 49 11.77 15.31 5.02
C ASP A 49 13.04 14.50 4.75
N GLU A 50 13.43 14.40 3.49
CA GLU A 50 14.64 13.66 3.08
C GLU A 50 15.91 14.24 3.71
N ALA A 51 15.96 15.53 3.97
CA ALA A 51 17.10 16.21 4.60
C ALA A 51 17.19 15.98 6.12
N HIS A 52 16.18 15.30 6.73
CA HIS A 52 16.19 15.06 8.17
C HIS A 52 17.37 14.15 8.57
N PRO A 53 18.12 14.50 9.65
CA PRO A 53 19.31 13.73 10.07
C PRO A 53 19.03 12.23 10.30
N ASP A 54 17.85 11.89 10.80
CA ASP A 54 17.45 10.50 11.05
C ASP A 54 17.29 9.66 9.77
N ASN A 55 17.34 10.28 8.58
CA ASN A 55 17.34 9.58 7.30
C ASN A 55 18.70 9.07 6.88
N LEU A 56 19.77 9.46 7.58
CA LEU A 56 21.12 9.03 7.26
C LEU A 56 21.23 7.50 7.28
N GLY A 57 21.72 6.92 6.18
CA GLY A 57 21.88 5.47 6.03
C GLY A 57 20.57 4.69 5.77
N LYS A 58 19.42 5.38 5.62
CA LYS A 58 18.17 4.78 5.16
C LYS A 58 18.01 4.96 3.65
N PRO A 59 17.29 4.06 2.97
CA PRO A 59 16.95 4.26 1.56
C PRO A 59 16.21 5.60 1.36
N THR A 60 16.54 6.30 0.29
CA THR A 60 15.82 7.54 -0.10
C THR A 60 14.40 7.21 -0.58
N LEU A 61 13.51 8.22 -0.58
CA LEU A 61 12.16 8.03 -1.13
C LEU A 61 12.20 7.64 -2.61
N ILE A 62 13.16 8.16 -3.37
CA ILE A 62 13.36 7.82 -4.79
C ILE A 62 13.73 6.34 -4.94
N GLU A 63 14.67 5.83 -4.15
CA GLU A 63 15.04 4.41 -4.18
C GLU A 63 13.86 3.50 -3.83
N LEU A 64 13.06 3.87 -2.82
CA LEU A 64 11.85 3.14 -2.45
C LEU A 64 10.78 3.22 -3.54
N ALA A 65 10.58 4.40 -4.14
CA ALA A 65 9.63 4.61 -5.22
C ALA A 65 10.02 3.86 -6.52
N ASN A 66 11.29 3.58 -6.72
CA ASN A 66 11.79 2.79 -7.86
C ASN A 66 11.62 1.27 -7.70
N LEU A 67 11.17 0.79 -6.54
CA LEU A 67 10.75 -0.61 -6.40
C LEU A 67 9.58 -0.86 -7.35
N ARG A 68 9.69 -1.84 -8.23
CA ARG A 68 8.57 -2.25 -9.08
C ARG A 68 7.55 -3.00 -8.24
N MET A 69 6.30 -2.57 -8.25
CA MET A 69 5.26 -3.10 -7.38
C MET A 69 4.22 -3.91 -8.13
N GLY A 70 3.84 -5.04 -7.54
CA GLY A 70 2.68 -5.81 -7.95
C GLY A 70 1.79 -6.13 -6.74
N VAL A 71 0.50 -6.26 -6.99
CA VAL A 71 -0.50 -6.60 -5.98
C VAL A 71 -1.33 -7.76 -6.49
N ARG A 72 -1.40 -8.86 -5.75
CA ARG A 72 -2.39 -9.91 -5.93
C ARG A 72 -3.52 -9.70 -4.93
N VAL A 73 -4.73 -9.74 -5.43
CA VAL A 73 -5.95 -9.59 -4.62
C VAL A 73 -6.43 -10.96 -4.18
N ASP A 74 -6.08 -11.38 -2.97
CA ASP A 74 -6.52 -12.65 -2.41
C ASP A 74 -7.98 -12.60 -1.92
N ARG A 75 -8.44 -11.39 -1.52
CA ARG A 75 -9.84 -11.08 -1.24
C ARG A 75 -10.10 -9.61 -1.52
N GLU A 76 -11.06 -9.30 -2.39
CA GLU A 76 -11.41 -7.91 -2.79
C GLU A 76 -11.91 -7.07 -1.60
N GLY A 77 -12.59 -7.70 -0.66
CA GLY A 77 -13.28 -7.00 0.41
C GLY A 77 -14.57 -6.31 -0.06
N LEU A 78 -15.19 -5.59 0.86
CA LEU A 78 -16.43 -4.85 0.59
C LEU A 78 -16.16 -3.35 0.73
N LEU A 79 -16.49 -2.57 -0.30
CA LEU A 79 -16.45 -1.12 -0.22
C LEU A 79 -17.52 -0.63 0.77
N LYS A 80 -17.09 0.06 1.81
CA LYS A 80 -17.93 0.62 2.85
C LYS A 80 -17.64 2.11 3.01
N ARG A 81 -18.63 2.83 3.58
CA ARG A 81 -18.55 4.26 3.86
C ARG A 81 -18.77 4.50 5.35
N ASP A 82 -17.86 5.23 5.95
CA ASP A 82 -17.98 5.81 7.29
C ASP A 82 -18.39 7.28 7.15
N TYR A 83 -19.55 7.64 7.71
CA TYR A 83 -19.98 9.04 7.85
C TYR A 83 -19.39 9.60 9.14
N HIS A 84 -18.25 10.23 9.00
CA HIS A 84 -17.41 10.63 10.11
C HIS A 84 -17.67 12.08 10.53
N THR A 85 -17.94 12.26 11.80
CA THR A 85 -18.13 13.57 12.45
C THR A 85 -16.91 13.88 13.32
N ALA A 86 -16.25 15.00 13.07
CA ALA A 86 -15.16 15.49 13.90
C ALA A 86 -15.60 16.78 14.61
N LEU A 87 -15.58 16.75 15.94
CA LEU A 87 -15.96 17.88 16.78
C LEU A 87 -14.72 18.70 17.15
N ASP A 88 -14.87 19.99 17.30
CA ASP A 88 -13.83 20.95 17.74
C ASP A 88 -12.53 20.86 16.93
N VAL A 89 -12.65 20.76 15.61
CA VAL A 89 -11.50 20.67 14.71
C VAL A 89 -11.03 22.06 14.30
N ARG A 90 -9.74 22.34 14.47
CA ARG A 90 -9.12 23.56 13.98
C ARG A 90 -9.13 23.59 12.45
N LYS A 91 -9.82 24.57 11.86
CA LYS A 91 -9.83 24.77 10.41
C LYS A 91 -8.49 25.26 9.86
N ALA A 92 -8.22 24.96 8.60
CA ALA A 92 -6.98 25.41 7.92
C ALA A 92 -6.86 26.96 7.88
N SER A 93 -7.98 27.68 7.93
CA SER A 93 -8.06 29.13 8.05
C SER A 93 -7.49 29.68 9.38
N GLY A 94 -7.17 28.81 10.35
CA GLY A 94 -6.65 29.22 11.66
C GLY A 94 -7.69 29.77 12.62
N THR A 95 -8.92 29.96 12.19
CA THR A 95 -10.02 30.45 13.02
C THR A 95 -10.45 29.32 13.94
N LYS A 96 -10.23 29.47 15.24
CA LYS A 96 -10.91 28.71 16.26
C LYS A 96 -12.28 29.33 16.41
N MET A 97 -13.31 28.67 15.90
CA MET A 97 -14.65 29.13 16.21
C MET A 97 -14.97 28.76 17.67
N THR A 98 -15.40 29.71 18.42
CA THR A 98 -15.66 29.62 19.87
C THR A 98 -17.01 28.95 20.20
N ASP A 99 -17.70 28.44 19.19
CA ASP A 99 -19.03 27.88 19.36
C ASP A 99 -19.01 26.35 19.15
N THR A 100 -19.65 25.62 20.06
CA THR A 100 -19.79 24.15 20.08
C THR A 100 -20.47 23.54 18.85
N LYS A 101 -20.69 24.32 17.80
CA LYS A 101 -21.31 23.93 16.53
C LYS A 101 -20.31 23.59 15.42
N ASP A 102 -19.00 23.69 15.65
CA ASP A 102 -18.00 23.39 14.64
C ASP A 102 -17.78 21.89 14.50
N THR A 103 -18.69 21.30 13.77
CA THR A 103 -18.65 19.90 13.38
C THR A 103 -18.22 19.81 11.93
N GLU A 104 -17.09 19.16 11.66
CA GLU A 104 -16.68 18.84 10.30
C GLU A 104 -17.14 17.43 9.96
N LEU A 105 -17.93 17.35 8.89
CA LEU A 105 -18.45 16.10 8.36
C LEU A 105 -17.54 15.62 7.23
N SER A 106 -17.26 14.32 7.19
CA SER A 106 -16.56 13.71 6.07
C SER A 106 -17.05 12.30 5.78
N GLU A 107 -17.16 11.98 4.51
CA GLU A 107 -17.41 10.62 4.04
C GLU A 107 -16.08 9.93 3.80
N ARG A 108 -15.87 8.78 4.46
CA ARG A 108 -14.60 8.07 4.44
C ARG A 108 -14.82 6.65 3.96
N PHE A 109 -14.44 6.40 2.71
CA PHE A 109 -14.55 5.08 2.12
C PHE A 109 -13.40 4.17 2.59
N TYR A 110 -13.68 2.90 2.72
CA TYR A 110 -12.71 1.86 3.09
C TYR A 110 -13.13 0.51 2.55
N LEU A 111 -12.17 -0.40 2.46
CA LEU A 111 -12.41 -1.80 2.13
C LEU A 111 -12.54 -2.58 3.44
N ALA A 112 -13.69 -3.22 3.63
CA ALA A 112 -13.92 -4.13 4.75
C ALA A 112 -13.46 -5.52 4.37
N ASP A 113 -12.62 -6.12 5.23
CA ASP A 113 -12.18 -7.51 5.12
C ASP A 113 -11.44 -7.85 3.81
N ALA A 114 -10.69 -6.90 3.25
CA ALA A 114 -9.82 -7.15 2.10
C ALA A 114 -8.53 -7.87 2.50
N ALA A 115 -7.93 -8.61 1.57
CA ALA A 115 -6.64 -9.28 1.75
C ALA A 115 -5.79 -9.18 0.49
N PHE A 116 -4.56 -8.65 0.63
CA PHE A 116 -3.65 -8.43 -0.46
C PHE A 116 -2.27 -9.03 -0.19
N LEU A 117 -1.70 -9.65 -1.21
CA LEU A 117 -0.27 -9.96 -1.30
C LEU A 117 0.38 -8.86 -2.14
N VAL A 118 1.37 -8.18 -1.59
CA VAL A 118 2.14 -7.15 -2.31
C VAL A 118 3.55 -7.63 -2.51
N GLY A 119 4.03 -7.58 -3.75
CA GLY A 119 5.41 -7.83 -4.14
C GLY A 119 6.12 -6.53 -4.51
N LEU A 120 7.37 -6.40 -4.07
CA LEU A 120 8.26 -5.27 -4.36
C LEU A 120 9.56 -5.80 -4.96
N GLU A 121 9.79 -5.55 -6.24
CA GLU A 121 10.94 -6.07 -6.98
C GLU A 121 12.07 -5.05 -7.06
N SER A 122 13.31 -5.53 -6.88
CA SER A 122 14.54 -4.76 -7.04
C SER A 122 15.70 -5.64 -7.47
N ALA A 123 16.72 -5.04 -8.10
CA ALA A 123 18.01 -5.66 -8.28
C ALA A 123 18.91 -5.57 -7.02
N ASN A 124 18.54 -4.73 -6.05
CA ASN A 124 19.27 -4.52 -4.80
C ASN A 124 18.74 -5.41 -3.69
N LEU A 125 19.31 -6.62 -3.57
CA LEU A 125 18.94 -7.61 -2.55
C LEU A 125 19.15 -7.09 -1.12
N GLU A 126 20.23 -6.35 -0.89
CA GLU A 126 20.55 -5.82 0.44
C GLU A 126 19.47 -4.83 0.90
N MET A 127 19.01 -3.97 0.00
CA MET A 127 17.88 -3.08 0.30
C MET A 127 16.61 -3.86 0.66
N LEU A 128 16.27 -4.91 -0.09
CA LEU A 128 15.08 -5.73 0.20
C LEU A 128 15.20 -6.43 1.56
N ARG A 129 16.36 -6.98 1.91
CA ARG A 129 16.62 -7.58 3.22
C ARG A 129 16.50 -6.55 4.36
N LYS A 130 16.97 -5.32 4.13
CA LYS A 130 16.82 -4.21 5.10
C LYS A 130 15.36 -3.83 5.30
N LEU A 131 14.57 -3.81 4.22
CA LEU A 131 13.13 -3.55 4.29
C LEU A 131 12.39 -4.67 5.00
N ASP A 132 12.71 -5.92 4.71
CA ASP A 132 12.14 -7.09 5.38
C ASP A 132 12.43 -7.05 6.90
N TYR A 133 13.68 -6.79 7.27
CA TYR A 133 14.05 -6.62 8.69
C TYR A 133 13.26 -5.49 9.36
N ALA A 134 13.08 -4.36 8.67
CA ALA A 134 12.30 -3.25 9.21
C ALA A 134 10.81 -3.59 9.37
N LEU A 135 10.23 -4.41 8.48
CA LEU A 135 8.85 -4.88 8.62
C LEU A 135 8.67 -5.83 9.81
N HIS A 136 9.69 -6.63 10.14
CA HIS A 136 9.71 -7.49 11.34
C HIS A 136 9.86 -6.67 12.63
N HIS A 137 10.62 -5.56 12.57
CA HIS A 137 10.96 -4.71 13.71
C HIS A 137 10.60 -3.25 13.43
N PRO A 138 9.31 -2.93 13.24
CA PRO A 138 8.91 -1.61 12.80
C PRO A 138 9.20 -0.54 13.86
N HIS A 139 9.83 0.55 13.42
CA HIS A 139 10.15 1.68 14.29
C HIS A 139 8.88 2.42 14.75
N TRP A 140 7.90 2.59 13.84
CA TRP A 140 6.58 3.14 14.15
C TRP A 140 5.48 2.11 13.89
N PHE A 141 4.34 2.26 14.58
CA PHE A 141 3.18 1.43 14.34
C PHE A 141 2.74 1.47 12.88
N LEU A 142 2.45 0.31 12.33
CA LEU A 142 2.01 0.16 10.95
C LEU A 142 0.49 0.19 10.87
N PHE A 143 -0.02 0.91 9.86
CA PHE A 143 -1.45 1.05 9.60
C PHE A 143 -1.72 0.88 8.11
N LEU A 144 -2.85 0.22 7.76
CA LEU A 144 -3.24 0.03 6.38
C LEU A 144 -4.07 1.22 5.86
N GLY A 145 -3.38 2.37 5.72
CA GLY A 145 -3.92 3.65 5.29
C GLY A 145 -4.20 4.58 6.46
N ARG A 146 -5.33 4.45 7.16
CA ARG A 146 -5.66 5.31 8.30
C ARG A 146 -5.15 4.72 9.61
N LYS A 147 -4.84 5.57 10.58
CA LYS A 147 -4.32 5.14 11.90
C LYS A 147 -5.23 4.16 12.66
N ALA A 148 -6.54 4.18 12.38
CA ALA A 148 -7.48 3.23 12.98
C ALA A 148 -7.46 1.85 12.32
N PHE A 149 -6.80 1.68 11.18
CA PHE A 149 -6.82 0.45 10.40
C PHE A 149 -5.56 -0.37 10.67
N VAL A 150 -5.59 -1.08 11.77
CA VAL A 150 -4.46 -1.88 12.25
C VAL A 150 -4.45 -3.23 11.51
N PRO A 151 -3.31 -3.71 11.03
CA PRO A 151 -3.19 -5.06 10.48
C PRO A 151 -3.67 -6.11 11.49
N SER A 152 -4.47 -7.08 11.04
CA SER A 152 -4.90 -8.22 11.87
C SER A 152 -3.86 -9.34 11.90
N GLU A 153 -2.94 -9.32 10.96
CA GLU A 153 -1.82 -10.24 10.86
C GLU A 153 -0.53 -9.47 10.61
N PRO A 154 0.66 -10.04 10.95
CA PRO A 154 1.92 -9.40 10.63
C PRO A 154 2.03 -9.04 9.15
N VAL A 155 2.48 -7.82 8.84
CA VAL A 155 2.66 -7.37 7.44
C VAL A 155 3.83 -8.07 6.75
N TRP A 156 4.76 -8.61 7.49
CA TRP A 156 5.87 -9.41 6.98
C TRP A 156 5.45 -10.88 6.78
N LEU A 157 6.21 -11.59 5.98
CA LEU A 157 6.05 -13.02 5.73
C LEU A 157 7.33 -13.75 6.09
N GLU A 158 7.19 -14.96 6.63
CA GLU A 158 8.33 -15.85 6.79
C GLU A 158 8.95 -16.12 5.40
N ASN A 159 10.25 -15.92 5.29
CA ASN A 159 10.96 -15.92 4.02
C ASN A 159 10.36 -14.94 2.99
N GLY A 160 10.00 -13.72 3.42
CA GLY A 160 9.40 -12.71 2.55
C GLY A 160 10.29 -12.27 1.40
N VAL A 161 11.63 -12.33 1.54
CA VAL A 161 12.58 -12.04 0.46
C VAL A 161 12.77 -13.27 -0.42
N ARG A 162 12.42 -13.15 -1.69
CA ARG A 162 12.59 -14.15 -2.76
C ARG A 162 13.80 -13.79 -3.61
N GLU A 163 14.87 -14.55 -3.42
CA GLU A 163 16.13 -14.28 -4.12
C GLU A 163 16.09 -14.90 -5.51
N SER A 164 16.46 -14.10 -6.53
CA SER A 164 16.49 -14.52 -7.94
C SER A 164 15.13 -14.93 -8.52
N GLU A 165 14.05 -14.49 -7.90
CA GLU A 165 12.69 -14.69 -8.37
C GLU A 165 12.08 -13.34 -8.79
N ASN A 166 11.44 -13.31 -9.97
CA ASN A 166 10.78 -12.11 -10.48
C ASN A 166 9.41 -11.90 -9.83
N LEU A 167 8.90 -10.69 -9.96
CA LEU A 167 7.65 -10.25 -9.34
C LEU A 167 6.44 -11.09 -9.76
N GLU A 168 6.31 -11.36 -11.05
CA GLU A 168 5.19 -12.10 -11.61
C GLU A 168 5.14 -13.53 -11.08
N ASP A 169 6.25 -14.27 -11.23
CA ASP A 169 6.33 -15.67 -10.80
C ASP A 169 6.02 -15.82 -9.30
N VAL A 170 6.55 -14.90 -8.48
CA VAL A 170 6.33 -14.95 -7.05
C VAL A 170 4.88 -14.66 -6.68
N LEU A 171 4.23 -13.66 -7.32
CA LEU A 171 2.83 -13.36 -7.06
C LEU A 171 1.90 -14.48 -7.53
N HIS A 172 2.21 -15.12 -8.66
CA HIS A 172 1.43 -16.25 -9.16
C HIS A 172 1.55 -17.47 -8.24
N ASN A 173 2.76 -17.86 -7.88
CA ASN A 173 3.03 -19.14 -7.21
C ASN A 173 2.89 -19.08 -5.68
N PHE A 174 2.83 -17.90 -5.07
CA PHE A 174 2.70 -17.81 -3.62
C PHE A 174 1.33 -18.30 -3.16
N ARG A 175 1.32 -19.16 -2.13
CA ARG A 175 0.08 -19.71 -1.57
C ARG A 175 -0.86 -18.59 -1.10
N PRO A 176 -2.14 -18.60 -1.49
CA PRO A 176 -3.11 -17.59 -1.04
C PRO A 176 -3.29 -17.59 0.48
N PHE A 177 -3.48 -16.40 1.07
CA PHE A 177 -3.73 -16.24 2.51
C PHE A 177 -5.10 -16.73 2.91
N VAL A 178 -6.07 -16.52 2.03
CA VAL A 178 -7.47 -16.84 2.28
C VAL A 178 -7.83 -18.08 1.49
N ARG A 179 -8.13 -19.14 2.20
CA ARG A 179 -8.89 -20.27 1.65
C ARG A 179 -10.36 -19.88 1.75
N ASP A 180 -10.90 -19.36 0.67
CA ASP A 180 -12.31 -19.03 0.63
C ASP A 180 -13.11 -20.34 0.55
N GLN A 181 -13.59 -20.81 1.70
CA GLN A 181 -14.45 -22.02 1.76
C GLN A 181 -15.80 -21.79 1.07
N GLN A 182 -16.13 -20.56 0.70
CA GLN A 182 -17.40 -20.18 0.08
C GLN A 182 -17.30 -19.92 -1.43
N LYS A 183 -16.08 -19.88 -1.99
CA LYS A 183 -15.89 -19.67 -3.43
C LYS A 183 -15.83 -21.01 -4.15
N GLY A 184 -16.63 -21.14 -5.20
CA GLY A 184 -16.62 -22.31 -6.08
C GLY A 184 -15.23 -22.52 -6.71
N PHE A 185 -14.92 -23.75 -7.06
CA PHE A 185 -13.71 -24.12 -7.79
C PHE A 185 -13.55 -23.25 -9.03
N GLY A 186 -12.40 -22.57 -9.18
CA GLY A 186 -12.04 -21.86 -10.40
C GLY A 186 -12.09 -20.33 -10.33
N GLU A 187 -12.16 -19.71 -9.15
CA GLU A 187 -12.10 -18.25 -9.09
C GLU A 187 -10.69 -17.73 -9.31
N GLN A 188 -10.59 -16.89 -10.34
CA GLN A 188 -9.38 -16.15 -10.70
C GLN A 188 -9.09 -15.06 -9.66
N ARG A 189 -7.81 -14.90 -9.29
CA ARG A 189 -7.34 -13.78 -8.50
C ARG A 189 -6.80 -12.70 -9.41
N ARG A 190 -7.23 -11.48 -9.17
CA ARG A 190 -6.77 -10.32 -9.90
C ARG A 190 -5.37 -9.93 -9.43
N LEU A 191 -4.47 -9.72 -10.40
CA LEU A 191 -3.15 -9.14 -10.20
C LEU A 191 -3.10 -7.77 -10.84
N VAL A 192 -2.56 -6.78 -10.14
CA VAL A 192 -2.29 -5.44 -10.66
C VAL A 192 -0.80 -5.23 -10.58
N ILE A 193 -0.13 -5.21 -11.72
CA ILE A 193 1.33 -5.25 -11.82
C ILE A 193 1.82 -3.99 -12.52
N GLU A 194 2.82 -3.34 -11.93
CA GLU A 194 3.52 -2.24 -12.58
C GLU A 194 4.36 -2.79 -13.75
N VAL A 195 4.20 -2.21 -14.94
CA VAL A 195 4.99 -2.61 -16.10
C VAL A 195 6.45 -2.14 -15.96
N ASN A 196 7.35 -2.73 -16.74
CA ASN A 196 8.74 -2.30 -16.71
C ASN A 196 8.88 -0.87 -17.26
N ALA A 197 9.95 -0.18 -16.87
CA ALA A 197 10.24 1.16 -17.38
C ALA A 197 10.33 1.15 -18.91
N GLY A 198 9.59 2.05 -19.55
CA GLY A 198 9.52 2.15 -21.02
C GLY A 198 8.44 1.29 -21.69
N GLU A 199 7.80 0.38 -20.97
CA GLU A 199 6.63 -0.36 -21.46
C GLU A 199 5.35 0.46 -21.25
N ARG A 200 4.37 0.29 -22.14
CA ARG A 200 3.05 0.90 -22.01
C ARG A 200 2.13 -0.04 -21.28
N GLY A 201 1.55 0.44 -20.18
CA GLY A 201 0.51 -0.27 -19.46
C GLY A 201 -0.89 0.08 -19.95
N GLU A 202 -1.88 -0.69 -19.54
CA GLU A 202 -3.30 -0.47 -19.83
C GLU A 202 -3.92 0.62 -18.96
N ILE A 203 -3.39 0.77 -17.74
CA ILE A 203 -3.89 1.68 -16.71
C ILE A 203 -2.80 2.65 -16.30
N THR A 204 -3.11 3.94 -16.31
CA THR A 204 -2.25 4.98 -15.71
C THR A 204 -2.76 5.32 -14.32
N ARG A 205 -1.90 5.23 -13.30
CA ARG A 205 -2.24 5.59 -11.92
C ARG A 205 -1.31 6.66 -11.38
N HIS A 206 -1.87 7.66 -10.73
CA HIS A 206 -1.14 8.78 -10.13
C HIS A 206 -0.89 8.54 -8.65
N ASP A 207 0.00 7.59 -8.33
CA ASP A 207 0.32 7.19 -6.96
C ASP A 207 1.81 6.86 -6.72
N GLN A 208 2.69 7.18 -7.68
CA GLN A 208 4.14 7.08 -7.54
C GLN A 208 4.63 8.22 -6.63
N PRO A 209 5.16 7.97 -5.42
CA PRO A 209 5.54 9.06 -4.52
C PRO A 209 6.81 9.77 -4.99
N ILE A 210 6.77 11.11 -5.03
CA ILE A 210 7.92 11.99 -5.26
C ILE A 210 8.31 12.69 -3.96
N SER A 211 7.32 13.16 -3.18
CA SER A 211 7.54 13.84 -1.92
C SER A 211 6.44 13.55 -0.92
N PHE A 212 6.84 13.27 0.33
CA PHE A 212 5.94 13.16 1.47
C PHE A 212 5.98 14.36 2.41
N VAL A 213 6.76 15.39 2.10
CA VAL A 213 6.90 16.60 2.90
C VAL A 213 5.54 17.26 3.10
N LYS A 214 5.23 17.66 4.33
CA LYS A 214 3.94 18.28 4.67
C LYS A 214 3.75 19.59 3.87
N GLY A 215 2.63 19.69 3.16
CA GLY A 215 2.33 20.84 2.30
C GLY A 215 3.00 20.81 0.92
N GLN A 216 3.89 19.84 0.67
CA GLN A 216 4.59 19.65 -0.61
C GLN A 216 4.51 18.19 -1.08
N ARG A 217 3.42 17.51 -0.76
CA ARG A 217 3.21 16.15 -1.25
C ARG A 217 3.05 16.16 -2.75
N GLN A 218 3.82 15.30 -3.40
CA GLN A 218 3.80 15.17 -4.84
C GLN A 218 3.83 13.68 -5.21
N HIS A 219 3.11 13.37 -6.26
CA HIS A 219 3.05 12.04 -6.85
C HIS A 219 3.25 12.17 -8.36
N ASP A 220 3.77 11.14 -8.96
CA ASP A 220 3.86 10.95 -10.40
C ASP A 220 2.95 9.82 -10.84
N THR A 221 2.86 9.62 -12.14
CA THR A 221 2.12 8.53 -12.75
C THR A 221 3.00 7.29 -12.90
N ARG A 222 2.39 6.14 -12.83
CA ARG A 222 2.97 4.85 -13.23
C ARG A 222 2.01 4.09 -14.12
N GLN A 223 2.54 3.17 -14.91
CA GLN A 223 1.79 2.34 -15.83
C GLN A 223 1.58 0.96 -15.21
N LEU A 224 0.37 0.44 -15.31
CA LEU A 224 -0.04 -0.84 -14.76
C LEU A 224 -0.69 -1.70 -15.83
N ARG A 225 -0.64 -3.01 -15.63
CA ARG A 225 -1.46 -3.99 -16.32
C ARG A 225 -2.25 -4.81 -15.29
N THR A 226 -3.36 -5.39 -15.74
CA THR A 226 -4.15 -6.31 -14.94
C THR A 226 -4.01 -7.70 -15.53
N ASP A 227 -3.57 -8.65 -14.70
CA ASP A 227 -3.49 -10.07 -15.02
C ASP A 227 -4.41 -10.85 -14.09
N PHE A 228 -4.62 -12.13 -14.39
CA PHE A 228 -5.39 -13.03 -13.55
C PHE A 228 -4.65 -14.36 -13.38
N CYS A 229 -4.72 -14.93 -12.19
CA CYS A 229 -4.22 -16.28 -11.94
C CYS A 229 -5.32 -17.15 -11.34
N ASP A 230 -5.26 -18.45 -11.64
CA ASP A 230 -6.10 -19.45 -11.00
C ASP A 230 -5.65 -19.73 -9.54
N GLU A 231 -6.36 -20.60 -8.85
CA GLU A 231 -6.03 -21.03 -7.48
C GLU A 231 -4.68 -21.77 -7.37
N ASN A 232 -4.14 -22.27 -8.48
CA ASN A 232 -2.86 -22.96 -8.58
C ASN A 232 -1.73 -22.03 -9.04
N GLY A 233 -2.01 -20.74 -9.27
CA GLY A 233 -1.03 -19.77 -9.72
C GLY A 233 -0.77 -19.77 -11.22
N LYS A 234 -1.57 -20.46 -12.02
CA LYS A 234 -1.42 -20.42 -13.48
C LYS A 234 -2.10 -19.19 -14.05
N GLU A 235 -1.41 -18.55 -14.99
CA GLU A 235 -1.98 -17.47 -15.82
C GLU A 235 -3.18 -18.02 -16.61
N VAL A 236 -4.26 -17.23 -16.65
CA VAL A 236 -5.52 -17.64 -17.31
C VAL A 236 -5.83 -16.70 -18.46
#